data_08c20ae49b69c156e50d843e0e2e381b
#
_entry.id   08c20ae49b69c156e50d843e0e2e381b
#
_cell.length_a   1.000
_cell.length_b   1.000
_cell.length_c   1.000
_cell.angle_alpha   90.00
_cell.angle_beta   90.00
_cell.angle_gamma   90.00
#
_symmetry.space_group_name_H-M   'P 1'
#
loop_
_entity.id
_entity.type
_entity.pdbx_description
1 polymer ?
#
loop_
_entity_poly.entity_id
_entity_poly.type
_entity_poly.pdbx_seq_one_letter_code
_entity_poly.pdbx_strand_id
1 'polypeptide(L)'
;MKFIPDVYKRQAEYIKRIGMYKTKSKNIVGLAKALVNDYGGQVPDDYDALVSLPGVGRKTANVVLSVGFGHQRIAVDTHVFRVANRMGLVEEKDVLKTELALMDRIPEERWSRTHHSLIFHGRQCCDARKPKCDSCPIEEYCDYVR
;
A
#
# COMPACT_ATOMS: atom_id res chain seq x y z
N MET A 1 33.88 0.88 4.97
CA MET A 1 33.21 0.41 3.75
C MET A 1 33.26 1.54 2.71
N LYS A 2 33.93 1.35 1.56
CA LYS A 2 34.05 2.40 0.55
C LYS A 2 32.66 2.65 -0.04
N PHE A 3 32.18 3.86 0.11
CA PHE A 3 30.95 4.32 -0.54
C PHE A 3 31.16 4.25 -2.06
N ILE A 4 30.37 3.45 -2.76
CA ILE A 4 30.41 3.38 -4.21
C ILE A 4 29.40 4.42 -4.74
N PRO A 5 29.85 5.61 -5.17
CA PRO A 5 28.96 6.66 -5.71
C PRO A 5 28.13 6.17 -6.91
N ASP A 6 28.58 5.08 -7.51
CA ASP A 6 28.02 4.48 -8.72
C ASP A 6 26.72 3.68 -8.48
N VAL A 7 26.45 3.22 -7.24
CA VAL A 7 25.25 2.42 -6.92
C VAL A 7 23.98 3.22 -7.19
N TYR A 8 23.96 4.51 -6.81
CA TYR A 8 22.79 5.37 -7.07
C TYR A 8 22.55 5.59 -8.58
N LYS A 9 23.62 5.87 -9.35
CA LYS A 9 23.50 6.06 -10.79
C LYS A 9 23.04 4.79 -11.48
N ARG A 10 23.62 3.65 -11.13
CA ARG A 10 23.21 2.34 -11.67
C ARG A 10 21.77 2.00 -11.30
N GLN A 11 21.35 2.22 -10.06
CA GLN A 11 19.96 2.02 -9.62
C GLN A 11 19.00 2.87 -10.45
N ALA A 12 19.31 4.15 -10.66
CA ALA A 12 18.48 5.07 -11.45
C ALA A 12 18.32 4.62 -12.92
N GLU A 13 19.38 4.05 -13.52
CA GLU A 13 19.33 3.52 -14.89
C GLU A 13 18.34 2.35 -15.03
N TYR A 14 18.34 1.41 -14.08
CA TYR A 14 17.43 0.27 -14.11
C TYR A 14 15.95 0.66 -14.01
N ILE A 15 15.63 1.70 -13.23
CA ILE A 15 14.25 2.12 -12.98
C ILE A 15 13.84 3.40 -13.70
N LYS A 16 14.62 3.89 -14.69
CA LYS A 16 14.36 5.15 -15.37
C LYS A 16 13.00 5.26 -16.09
N ARG A 17 12.38 4.12 -16.41
CA ARG A 17 11.04 4.07 -17.02
C ARG A 17 9.89 4.23 -16.01
N ILE A 18 10.18 4.20 -14.70
CA ILE A 18 9.19 4.34 -13.65
C ILE A 18 9.04 5.81 -13.27
N GLY A 19 7.80 6.28 -13.11
CA GLY A 19 7.54 7.64 -12.62
C GLY A 19 8.29 7.93 -11.33
N MET A 20 8.83 9.15 -11.19
CA MET A 20 9.62 9.58 -10.02
C MET A 20 10.88 8.73 -9.73
N TYR A 21 11.48 8.17 -10.76
CA TYR A 21 12.60 7.23 -10.63
C TYR A 21 13.79 7.78 -9.84
N LYS A 22 14.11 9.07 -9.96
CA LYS A 22 15.21 9.71 -9.22
C LYS A 22 15.00 9.66 -7.71
N THR A 23 13.79 10.04 -7.26
CA THR A 23 13.41 9.97 -5.84
C THR A 23 13.36 8.52 -5.36
N LYS A 24 12.79 7.62 -6.15
CA LYS A 24 12.74 6.18 -5.83
C LYS A 24 14.14 5.58 -5.70
N SER A 25 15.07 5.88 -6.63
CA SER A 25 16.46 5.43 -6.52
C SER A 25 17.13 5.91 -5.25
N LYS A 26 16.97 7.20 -4.91
CA LYS A 26 17.52 7.77 -3.67
C LYS A 26 16.97 7.04 -2.45
N ASN A 27 15.67 6.81 -2.42
CA ASN A 27 15.00 6.13 -1.31
C ASN A 27 15.45 4.65 -1.19
N ILE A 28 15.54 3.91 -2.29
CA ILE A 28 15.99 2.51 -2.29
C ILE A 28 17.42 2.39 -1.73
N VAL A 29 18.31 3.26 -2.18
CA VAL A 29 19.69 3.27 -1.67
C VAL A 29 19.78 3.69 -0.20
N GLY A 30 18.99 4.70 0.19
CA GLY A 30 18.87 5.14 1.59
C GLY A 30 18.31 4.05 2.50
N LEU A 31 17.25 3.39 2.06
CA LEU A 31 16.62 2.25 2.73
C LEU A 31 17.63 1.11 2.97
N ALA A 32 18.31 0.69 1.91
CA ALA A 32 19.31 -0.39 2.03
C ALA A 32 20.43 -0.05 3.02
N LYS A 33 20.90 1.20 3.03
CA LYS A 33 21.90 1.66 4.00
C LYS A 33 21.37 1.65 5.43
N ALA A 34 20.16 2.17 5.66
CA ALA A 34 19.54 2.18 6.97
C ALA A 34 19.36 0.75 7.50
N LEU A 35 18.84 -0.16 6.67
CA LEU A 35 18.70 -1.57 7.06
C LEU A 35 20.05 -2.19 7.46
N VAL A 36 21.10 -1.97 6.69
CA VAL A 36 22.43 -2.54 7.01
C VAL A 36 23.03 -1.92 8.28
N ASN A 37 22.92 -0.60 8.44
CA ASN A 37 23.60 0.09 9.54
C ASN A 37 22.83 -0.02 10.86
N ASP A 38 21.52 0.08 10.82
CA ASP A 38 20.69 0.25 12.02
C ASP A 38 19.95 -1.03 12.41
N TYR A 39 19.76 -1.94 11.45
CA TYR A 39 18.96 -3.17 11.64
C TYR A 39 19.70 -4.46 11.25
N GLY A 40 21.04 -4.41 11.10
CA GLY A 40 21.84 -5.60 10.77
C GLY A 40 21.47 -6.28 9.44
N GLY A 41 20.88 -5.54 8.50
CA GLY A 41 20.42 -6.06 7.21
C GLY A 41 19.04 -6.73 7.24
N GLN A 42 18.37 -6.73 8.39
CA GLN A 42 17.02 -7.28 8.53
C GLN A 42 15.94 -6.20 8.35
N VAL A 43 14.77 -6.60 7.87
CA VAL A 43 13.60 -5.71 7.83
C VAL A 43 12.96 -5.73 9.22
N PRO A 44 12.73 -4.56 9.87
CA PRO A 44 12.14 -4.54 11.20
C PRO A 44 10.65 -4.95 11.15
N ASP A 45 10.21 -5.71 12.15
CA ASP A 45 8.82 -6.08 12.40
C ASP A 45 8.16 -5.09 13.39
N ASP A 46 8.27 -3.80 13.08
CA ASP A 46 7.72 -2.72 13.88
C ASP A 46 7.28 -1.55 12.98
N TYR A 47 6.10 -1.00 13.25
CA TYR A 47 5.51 0.06 12.43
C TYR A 47 6.34 1.35 12.44
N ASP A 48 6.74 1.81 13.61
CA ASP A 48 7.47 3.08 13.77
C ASP A 48 8.88 2.97 13.20
N ALA A 49 9.53 1.82 13.39
CA ALA A 49 10.79 1.51 12.74
C ALA A 49 10.65 1.52 11.21
N LEU A 50 9.61 0.90 10.66
CA LEU A 50 9.38 0.88 9.22
C LEU A 50 9.14 2.28 8.65
N VAL A 51 8.30 3.10 9.25
CA VAL A 51 8.02 4.45 8.73
C VAL A 51 9.18 5.42 8.90
N SER A 52 10.14 5.13 9.77
CA SER A 52 11.39 5.89 9.89
C SER A 52 12.34 5.68 8.72
N LEU A 53 12.16 4.59 7.95
CA LEU A 53 13.03 4.24 6.84
C LEU A 53 12.78 5.11 5.60
N PRO A 54 13.84 5.45 4.84
CA PRO A 54 13.71 6.27 3.64
C PRO A 54 12.74 5.70 2.61
N GLY A 55 11.70 6.47 2.26
CA GLY A 55 10.71 6.09 1.26
C GLY A 55 9.62 5.13 1.74
N VAL A 56 9.60 4.80 3.02
CA VAL A 56 8.55 3.99 3.64
C VAL A 56 7.54 4.92 4.31
N GLY A 57 6.35 4.99 3.75
CA GLY A 57 5.21 5.67 4.35
C GLY A 57 4.23 4.68 4.98
N ARG A 58 3.17 5.20 5.63
CA ARG A 58 2.11 4.44 6.29
C ARG A 58 1.62 3.24 5.48
N LYS A 59 1.26 3.49 4.21
CA LYS A 59 0.76 2.43 3.31
C LYS A 59 1.79 1.31 3.13
N THR A 60 3.05 1.65 2.92
CA THR A 60 4.12 0.66 2.70
C THR A 60 4.40 -0.12 3.98
N ALA A 61 4.46 0.54 5.13
CA ALA A 61 4.63 -0.11 6.43
C ALA A 61 3.50 -1.13 6.70
N ASN A 62 2.24 -0.74 6.50
CA ASN A 62 1.10 -1.64 6.67
C ASN A 62 1.16 -2.85 5.72
N VAL A 63 1.58 -2.66 4.47
CA VAL A 63 1.74 -3.77 3.52
C VAL A 63 2.87 -4.71 3.96
N VAL A 64 4.02 -4.17 4.39
CA VAL A 64 5.16 -4.98 4.85
C VAL A 64 4.78 -5.79 6.08
N LEU A 65 4.14 -5.18 7.07
CA LEU A 65 3.67 -5.86 8.27
C LEU A 65 2.64 -6.94 7.95
N SER A 66 1.70 -6.66 7.05
CA SER A 66 0.66 -7.63 6.68
C SER A 66 1.22 -8.80 5.90
N VAL A 67 1.99 -8.54 4.83
CA VAL A 67 2.43 -9.58 3.89
C VAL A 67 3.71 -10.27 4.36
N GLY A 68 4.63 -9.49 4.95
CA GLY A 68 5.94 -10.00 5.39
C GLY A 68 5.92 -10.66 6.76
N PHE A 69 5.11 -10.14 7.67
CA PHE A 69 5.09 -10.57 9.08
C PHE A 69 3.75 -11.16 9.54
N GLY A 70 2.72 -11.13 8.71
CA GLY A 70 1.42 -11.74 9.02
C GLY A 70 0.53 -10.92 9.97
N HIS A 71 0.88 -9.66 10.23
CA HIS A 71 0.04 -8.79 11.05
C HIS A 71 -1.28 -8.45 10.35
N GLN A 72 -2.34 -8.32 11.13
CA GLN A 72 -3.59 -7.81 10.60
C GLN A 72 -3.46 -6.30 10.36
N ARG A 73 -3.48 -5.89 9.10
CA ARG A 73 -3.34 -4.48 8.68
C ARG A 73 -4.19 -4.20 7.44
N ILE A 74 -4.71 -2.98 7.37
CA ILE A 74 -5.32 -2.43 6.17
C ILE A 74 -4.40 -1.36 5.61
N ALA A 75 -4.03 -1.46 4.34
CA ALA A 75 -3.22 -0.45 3.67
C ALA A 75 -4.05 0.21 2.57
N VAL A 76 -4.55 1.42 2.80
CA VAL A 76 -5.42 2.09 1.85
C VAL A 76 -4.59 2.69 0.71
N ASP A 77 -4.76 2.12 -0.48
CA ASP A 77 -4.28 2.67 -1.75
C ASP A 77 -5.44 3.29 -2.55
N THR A 78 -5.18 3.73 -3.77
CA THR A 78 -6.21 4.31 -4.64
C THR A 78 -7.33 3.33 -5.01
N HIS A 79 -7.05 2.02 -5.02
CA HIS A 79 -8.06 1.00 -5.27
C HIS A 79 -8.94 0.79 -4.03
N VAL A 80 -8.32 0.55 -2.87
CA VAL A 80 -9.03 0.38 -1.60
C VAL A 80 -9.89 1.60 -1.29
N PHE A 81 -9.31 2.80 -1.40
CA PHE A 81 -10.04 4.05 -1.18
C PHE A 81 -11.28 4.15 -2.06
N ARG A 82 -11.10 3.96 -3.38
CA ARG A 82 -12.20 4.06 -4.35
C ARG A 82 -13.29 3.03 -4.13
N VAL A 83 -12.88 1.76 -3.99
CA VAL A 83 -13.81 0.64 -3.89
C VAL A 83 -14.60 0.71 -2.59
N ALA A 84 -13.95 0.93 -1.45
CA ALA A 84 -14.60 1.01 -0.15
C ALA A 84 -15.66 2.12 -0.09
N ASN A 85 -15.34 3.31 -0.65
CA ASN A 85 -16.28 4.43 -0.71
C ASN A 85 -17.42 4.18 -1.73
N ARG A 86 -17.12 3.60 -2.91
CA ARG A 86 -18.16 3.29 -3.90
C ARG A 86 -19.15 2.23 -3.43
N MET A 87 -18.67 1.23 -2.72
CA MET A 87 -19.52 0.16 -2.18
C MET A 87 -20.38 0.60 -0.98
N GLY A 88 -20.09 1.76 -0.40
CA GLY A 88 -20.75 2.20 0.83
C GLY A 88 -20.20 1.52 2.10
N LEU A 89 -19.06 0.85 2.02
CA LEU A 89 -18.38 0.32 3.22
C LEU A 89 -17.94 1.45 4.16
N VAL A 90 -17.54 2.57 3.59
CA VAL A 90 -17.17 3.81 4.29
C VAL A 90 -17.56 5.00 3.43
N GLU A 91 -17.66 6.19 4.05
CA GLU A 91 -17.91 7.46 3.36
C GLU A 91 -16.87 8.47 3.83
N GLU A 92 -15.66 8.38 3.28
CA GLU A 92 -14.53 9.16 3.74
C GLU A 92 -13.82 9.89 2.60
N LYS A 93 -13.30 11.08 2.90
CA LYS A 93 -12.67 11.97 1.90
C LYS A 93 -11.16 11.85 1.83
N ASP A 94 -10.55 11.17 2.78
CA ASP A 94 -9.09 10.95 2.81
C ASP A 94 -8.71 9.50 3.16
N VAL A 95 -7.49 9.15 2.80
CA VAL A 95 -6.95 7.79 2.91
C VAL A 95 -6.86 7.32 4.36
N LEU A 96 -6.43 8.22 5.27
CA LEU A 96 -6.27 7.85 6.69
C LEU A 96 -7.62 7.61 7.36
N LYS A 97 -8.60 8.47 7.11
CA LYS A 97 -9.95 8.28 7.64
C LYS A 97 -10.60 7.02 7.08
N THR A 98 -10.39 6.74 5.79
CA THR A 98 -10.84 5.47 5.17
C THR A 98 -10.22 4.26 5.86
N GLU A 99 -8.94 4.29 6.17
CA GLU A 99 -8.26 3.20 6.88
C GLU A 99 -8.88 2.99 8.26
N LEU A 100 -9.01 4.06 9.05
CA LEU A 100 -9.57 3.99 10.40
C LEU A 100 -11.04 3.53 10.40
N ALA A 101 -11.86 4.06 9.49
CA ALA A 101 -13.25 3.66 9.36
C ALA A 101 -13.42 2.18 8.92
N LEU A 102 -12.53 1.69 8.04
CA LEU A 102 -12.52 0.27 7.68
C LEU A 102 -12.11 -0.61 8.87
N MET A 103 -11.12 -0.18 9.64
CA MET A 103 -10.67 -0.91 10.84
C MET A 103 -11.75 -0.96 11.93
N ASP A 104 -12.54 0.09 12.08
CA ASP A 104 -13.67 0.14 13.01
C ASP A 104 -14.83 -0.81 12.61
N ARG A 105 -15.12 -0.90 11.31
CA ARG A 105 -16.26 -1.68 10.78
C ARG A 105 -15.96 -3.15 10.53
N ILE A 106 -14.70 -3.51 10.33
CA ILE A 106 -14.30 -4.86 9.94
C ILE A 106 -13.57 -5.52 11.10
N PRO A 107 -13.94 -6.75 11.49
CA PRO A 107 -13.22 -7.50 12.51
C PRO A 107 -11.73 -7.62 12.17
N GLU A 108 -10.87 -7.44 13.16
CA GLU A 108 -9.41 -7.36 12.98
C GLU A 108 -8.85 -8.55 12.21
N GLU A 109 -9.29 -9.75 12.52
CA GLU A 109 -8.84 -10.98 11.87
C GLU A 109 -9.14 -11.04 10.36
N ARG A 110 -9.93 -10.10 9.84
CA ARG A 110 -10.27 -9.99 8.42
C ARG A 110 -9.57 -8.83 7.70
N TRP A 111 -8.82 -8.00 8.38
CA TRP A 111 -8.24 -6.79 7.80
C TRP A 111 -7.36 -7.07 6.58
N SER A 112 -6.39 -7.97 6.71
CA SER A 112 -5.49 -8.32 5.59
C SER A 112 -6.25 -8.92 4.41
N ARG A 113 -7.21 -9.81 4.68
CA ARG A 113 -8.03 -10.41 3.62
C ARG A 113 -8.89 -9.37 2.91
N THR A 114 -9.56 -8.50 3.67
CA THR A 114 -10.40 -7.43 3.10
C THR A 114 -9.57 -6.47 2.26
N HIS A 115 -8.40 -6.05 2.75
CA HIS A 115 -7.47 -5.23 1.99
C HIS A 115 -7.16 -5.81 0.61
N HIS A 116 -6.76 -7.08 0.54
CA HIS A 116 -6.47 -7.74 -0.72
C HIS A 116 -7.70 -7.88 -1.62
N SER A 117 -8.86 -8.24 -1.05
CA SER A 117 -10.11 -8.36 -1.79
C SER A 117 -10.51 -7.04 -2.46
N LEU A 118 -10.41 -5.92 -1.74
CA LEU A 118 -10.70 -4.58 -2.29
C LEU A 118 -9.72 -4.19 -3.40
N ILE A 119 -8.44 -4.51 -3.27
CA ILE A 119 -7.45 -4.27 -4.34
C ILE A 119 -7.79 -5.09 -5.59
N PHE A 120 -8.02 -6.40 -5.44
CA PHE A 120 -8.34 -7.27 -6.57
C PHE A 120 -9.63 -6.84 -7.26
N HIS A 121 -10.69 -6.58 -6.50
CA HIS A 121 -11.94 -6.07 -7.04
C HIS A 121 -11.75 -4.75 -7.78
N GLY A 122 -10.98 -3.83 -7.23
CA GLY A 122 -10.67 -2.54 -7.86
C GLY A 122 -9.82 -2.64 -9.14
N ARG A 123 -9.08 -3.73 -9.32
CA ARG A 123 -8.27 -3.98 -10.52
C ARG A 123 -9.02 -4.75 -11.60
N GLN A 124 -9.91 -5.66 -11.21
CA GLN A 124 -10.55 -6.59 -12.13
C GLN A 124 -11.96 -6.18 -12.55
N CYS A 125 -12.71 -5.54 -11.66
CA CYS A 125 -14.12 -5.21 -11.84
C CYS A 125 -14.40 -3.72 -11.67
N CYS A 126 -14.14 -3.15 -10.50
CA CYS A 126 -14.46 -1.77 -10.17
C CYS A 126 -13.38 -0.80 -10.66
N ASP A 127 -13.24 -0.65 -11.98
CA ASP A 127 -12.29 0.26 -12.60
C ASP A 127 -12.58 1.74 -12.26
N ALA A 128 -11.55 2.59 -12.29
CA ALA A 128 -11.69 4.00 -11.96
C ALA A 128 -12.61 4.74 -12.93
N ARG A 129 -12.46 4.50 -14.24
CA ARG A 129 -13.17 5.22 -15.30
C ARG A 129 -14.39 4.48 -15.82
N LYS A 130 -14.30 3.14 -15.95
CA LYS A 130 -15.36 2.30 -16.52
C LYS A 130 -15.53 1.04 -15.65
N PRO A 131 -16.18 1.14 -14.50
CA PRO A 131 -16.45 -0.04 -13.68
C PRO A 131 -17.42 -0.98 -14.44
N LYS A 132 -17.20 -2.29 -14.27
CA LYS A 132 -17.98 -3.35 -14.92
C LYS A 132 -19.17 -3.72 -14.03
N CYS A 133 -20.07 -2.76 -13.77
CA CYS A 133 -21.18 -2.93 -12.81
C CYS A 133 -22.12 -4.06 -13.23
N ASP A 134 -22.52 -4.12 -14.50
CA ASP A 134 -23.47 -5.14 -15.02
C ASP A 134 -23.03 -6.60 -14.83
N SER A 135 -21.73 -6.82 -14.60
CA SER A 135 -21.15 -8.14 -14.32
C SER A 135 -20.49 -8.23 -12.95
N CYS A 136 -20.76 -7.26 -12.09
CA CYS A 136 -20.15 -7.19 -10.76
C CYS A 136 -20.84 -8.18 -9.81
N PRO A 137 -20.10 -9.09 -9.16
CA PRO A 137 -20.72 -10.10 -8.29
C PRO A 137 -21.31 -9.52 -6.99
N ILE A 138 -21.10 -8.24 -6.72
CA ILE A 138 -21.60 -7.53 -5.53
C ILE A 138 -22.47 -6.32 -5.90
N GLU A 139 -22.99 -6.26 -7.14
CA GLU A 139 -23.79 -5.13 -7.62
C GLU A 139 -24.98 -4.84 -6.71
N GLU A 140 -25.71 -5.86 -6.28
CA GLU A 140 -26.90 -5.75 -5.43
C GLU A 140 -26.63 -5.12 -4.05
N TYR A 141 -25.37 -5.13 -3.58
CA TYR A 141 -24.93 -4.57 -2.29
C TYR A 141 -24.18 -3.22 -2.44
N CYS A 142 -24.08 -2.70 -3.65
CA CYS A 142 -23.19 -1.58 -3.96
C CYS A 142 -23.97 -0.26 -4.04
N ASP A 143 -23.64 0.72 -3.19
CA ASP A 143 -24.29 2.03 -3.17
C ASP A 143 -24.00 2.87 -4.42
N TYR A 144 -22.95 2.54 -5.19
CA TYR A 144 -22.59 3.27 -6.41
C TYR A 144 -23.61 3.10 -7.55
N VAL A 145 -24.34 2.00 -7.57
CA VAL A 145 -25.34 1.68 -8.61
C VAL A 145 -26.78 1.76 -8.11
N ARG A 146 -26.97 2.03 -6.82
CA ARG A 146 -28.25 2.34 -6.21
C ARG A 146 -28.54 3.83 -6.29
#